data_e3f8bb2e66fe9684c1ecab083ec3175b
#
_entry.id   e3f8bb2e66fe9684c1ecab083ec3175b
#
_cell.length_a   1.000
_cell.length_b   1.000
_cell.length_c   1.000
_cell.angle_alpha   90.00
_cell.angle_beta   90.00
_cell.angle_gamma   90.00
#
_symmetry.space_group_name_H-M   'P 1'
#
loop_
_entity.id
_entity.type
_entity.pdbx_description
1 polymer ?
#
loop_
_entity_poly.entity_id
_entity_poly.type
_entity_poly.pdbx_seq_one_letter_code
_entity_poly.pdbx_strand_id
1 'polypeptide(L)'
;MKQFYFMSGLPRSGSTLLTALLNQNPEIHASTNSPLLDTIHYTEEYLLYNSEQYKATPNPEGAHKVLSSIPCNYYFNTPQNIIIDKSRGWVNQIQHIQDYITTEPKIICPVRNIQDILSSFLNLIYKSNTKSFIDEGLIKNGIEISNDNRSDYLMSSQGIIGQSYNALLECYNKRNNQYLLLVDYDDLVKNTQQELNRIYEFLNLPYYSHSFDDVTTKQDENDEVYKLEKMHDVRSKVEKIHRDNTKYLSEKIIDKYSHMEFWKKQRTQRHTIFGL
;
A
#
# COMPACT_ATOMS: atom_id res chain seq x y z
N MET A 1 9.77 12.70 20.07
CA MET A 1 10.07 12.83 18.62
C MET A 1 9.28 11.73 17.92
N LYS A 2 8.61 12.02 16.79
CA LYS A 2 7.85 11.01 16.04
C LYS A 2 8.80 10.06 15.31
N GLN A 3 8.47 8.78 15.33
CA GLN A 3 9.16 7.73 14.59
C GLN A 3 8.28 7.33 13.40
N PHE A 4 8.85 7.32 12.20
CA PHE A 4 8.12 7.07 10.97
C PHE A 4 8.46 5.70 10.40
N TYR A 5 7.41 4.99 10.03
CA TYR A 5 7.39 3.78 9.24
C TYR A 5 6.40 3.95 8.08
N PHE A 6 6.42 3.04 7.12
CA PHE A 6 5.65 3.20 5.90
C PHE A 6 4.86 1.93 5.58
N MET A 7 3.72 2.12 4.93
CA MET A 7 2.95 1.04 4.35
C MET A 7 2.72 1.32 2.86
N SER A 8 3.05 0.33 2.04
CA SER A 8 2.87 0.37 0.59
C SER A 8 2.25 -0.94 0.11
N GLY A 9 2.57 -1.43 -1.08
CA GLY A 9 2.16 -2.73 -1.58
C GLY A 9 0.99 -2.68 -2.56
N LEU A 10 0.31 -3.82 -2.73
CA LEU A 10 -0.73 -3.96 -3.75
C LEU A 10 -2.09 -3.43 -3.28
N PRO A 11 -2.91 -2.86 -4.18
CA PRO A 11 -4.28 -2.50 -3.82
C PRO A 11 -5.10 -3.76 -3.52
N ARG A 12 -6.12 -3.67 -2.67
CA ARG A 12 -7.00 -4.77 -2.27
C ARG A 12 -6.29 -5.98 -1.63
N SER A 13 -5.10 -5.78 -1.10
CA SER A 13 -4.28 -6.79 -0.43
C SER A 13 -4.43 -6.83 1.10
N GLY A 14 -5.47 -6.17 1.65
CA GLY A 14 -5.73 -6.14 3.09
C GLY A 14 -5.03 -5.02 3.85
N SER A 15 -4.49 -4.01 3.18
CA SER A 15 -3.85 -2.86 3.83
C SER A 15 -4.78 -2.13 4.81
N THR A 16 -6.07 -1.97 4.49
CA THR A 16 -7.05 -1.35 5.38
C THR A 16 -7.30 -2.20 6.63
N LEU A 17 -7.41 -3.52 6.50
CA LEU A 17 -7.49 -4.45 7.63
C LEU A 17 -6.24 -4.33 8.51
N LEU A 18 -5.05 -4.33 7.88
CA LEU A 18 -3.80 -4.22 8.62
C LEU A 18 -3.68 -2.88 9.35
N THR A 19 -4.08 -1.77 8.71
CA THR A 19 -4.15 -0.46 9.35
C THR A 19 -5.08 -0.48 10.57
N ALA A 20 -6.28 -1.09 10.45
CA ALA A 20 -7.23 -1.20 11.56
C ALA A 20 -6.67 -2.02 12.73
N LEU A 21 -5.98 -3.13 12.44
CA LEU A 21 -5.31 -3.96 13.46
C LEU A 21 -4.19 -3.18 14.15
N LEU A 22 -3.29 -2.56 13.41
CA LEU A 22 -2.16 -1.80 13.99
C LEU A 22 -2.64 -0.63 14.86
N ASN A 23 -3.74 0.02 14.49
CA ASN A 23 -4.36 1.10 15.26
C ASN A 23 -5.02 0.64 16.58
N GLN A 24 -5.13 -0.66 16.86
CA GLN A 24 -5.52 -1.13 18.19
C GLN A 24 -4.43 -0.85 19.22
N ASN A 25 -3.16 -0.81 18.81
CA ASN A 25 -2.07 -0.39 19.67
C ASN A 25 -2.14 1.14 19.90
N PRO A 26 -2.32 1.61 21.17
CA PRO A 26 -2.47 3.04 21.46
C PRO A 26 -1.23 3.88 21.15
N GLU A 27 -0.05 3.26 21.03
CA GLU A 27 1.20 3.95 20.68
C GLU A 27 1.35 4.18 19.16
N ILE A 28 0.54 3.51 18.33
CA ILE A 28 0.64 3.54 16.88
C ILE A 28 -0.49 4.36 16.27
N HIS A 29 -0.13 5.22 15.32
CA HIS A 29 -1.02 5.78 14.34
C HIS A 29 -0.67 5.24 12.97
N ALA A 30 -1.46 4.31 12.45
CA ALA A 30 -1.38 3.87 11.07
C ALA A 30 -2.44 4.63 10.24
N SER A 31 -1.99 5.44 9.28
CA SER A 31 -2.89 6.24 8.45
C SER A 31 -3.71 5.38 7.49
N THR A 32 -4.86 5.86 7.08
CA THR A 32 -5.63 5.26 5.98
C THR A 32 -4.91 5.48 4.64
N ASN A 33 -5.24 6.52 3.89
CA ASN A 33 -4.39 7.02 2.79
C ASN A 33 -3.86 8.40 3.19
N SER A 34 -2.61 8.68 2.85
CA SER A 34 -1.96 9.93 3.22
C SER A 34 -1.41 10.64 1.99
N PRO A 35 -1.62 11.95 1.85
CA PRO A 35 -0.96 12.76 0.82
C PRO A 35 0.46 13.20 1.22
N LEU A 36 1.03 12.67 2.32
CA LEU A 36 2.35 13.09 2.82
C LEU A 36 3.44 12.95 1.75
N LEU A 37 3.47 11.80 1.08
CA LEU A 37 4.43 11.56 0.00
C LEU A 37 4.31 12.61 -1.11
N ASP A 38 3.09 12.85 -1.60
CA ASP A 38 2.84 13.81 -2.65
C ASP A 38 3.19 15.23 -2.20
N THR A 39 2.91 15.56 -0.92
CA THR A 39 3.26 16.86 -0.34
C THR A 39 4.77 17.09 -0.34
N ILE A 40 5.57 16.09 0.04
CA ILE A 40 7.04 16.17 -0.02
C ILE A 40 7.50 16.31 -1.46
N HIS A 41 7.03 15.43 -2.35
CA HIS A 41 7.44 15.39 -3.75
C HIS A 41 7.14 16.69 -4.50
N TYR A 42 5.91 17.20 -4.44
CA TYR A 42 5.55 18.46 -5.12
C TYR A 42 6.23 19.68 -4.50
N THR A 43 6.47 19.67 -3.17
CA THR A 43 7.21 20.76 -2.53
C THR A 43 8.66 20.75 -2.99
N GLU A 44 9.29 19.58 -3.06
CA GLU A 44 10.65 19.43 -3.59
C GLU A 44 10.73 19.86 -5.05
N GLU A 45 9.84 19.33 -5.90
CA GLU A 45 9.81 19.65 -7.32
C GLU A 45 9.66 21.17 -7.55
N TYR A 46 8.72 21.80 -6.86
CA TYR A 46 8.55 23.24 -6.98
C TYR A 46 9.77 23.99 -6.45
N LEU A 47 10.19 23.70 -5.22
CA LEU A 47 11.24 24.46 -4.54
C LEU A 47 12.57 24.36 -5.28
N LEU A 48 13.00 23.15 -5.63
CA LEU A 48 14.34 22.92 -6.18
C LEU A 48 14.43 23.12 -7.70
N TYR A 49 13.37 22.80 -8.43
CA TYR A 49 13.42 22.73 -9.89
C TYR A 49 12.55 23.77 -10.61
N ASN A 50 11.51 24.32 -9.97
CA ASN A 50 10.59 25.22 -10.64
C ASN A 50 10.67 26.67 -10.10
N SER A 51 11.13 26.90 -8.87
CA SER A 51 11.24 28.25 -8.28
C SER A 51 12.38 29.05 -8.91
N GLU A 52 12.06 30.15 -9.59
CA GLU A 52 13.05 31.10 -10.11
C GLU A 52 13.83 31.77 -8.98
N GLN A 53 13.18 32.07 -7.86
CA GLN A 53 13.79 32.67 -6.69
C GLN A 53 14.86 31.76 -6.09
N TYR A 54 14.55 30.45 -5.97
CA TYR A 54 15.53 29.50 -5.49
C TYR A 54 16.71 29.35 -6.46
N LYS A 55 16.46 29.34 -7.77
CA LYS A 55 17.53 29.27 -8.79
C LYS A 55 18.42 30.51 -8.75
N ALA A 56 17.85 31.69 -8.49
CA ALA A 56 18.60 32.94 -8.39
C ALA A 56 19.43 33.04 -7.10
N THR A 57 18.90 32.54 -5.99
CA THR A 57 19.55 32.56 -4.66
C THR A 57 19.38 31.20 -3.95
N PRO A 58 20.17 30.17 -4.34
CA PRO A 58 20.03 28.84 -3.77
C PRO A 58 20.34 28.79 -2.27
N ASN A 59 19.48 28.08 -1.52
CA ASN A 59 19.69 27.78 -0.12
C ASN A 59 19.43 26.28 0.14
N PRO A 60 20.38 25.38 -0.18
CA PRO A 60 20.20 23.94 -0.03
C PRO A 60 19.87 23.50 1.39
N GLU A 61 20.51 24.08 2.40
CA GLU A 61 20.25 23.75 3.81
C GLU A 61 18.83 24.14 4.22
N GLY A 62 18.38 25.33 3.82
CA GLY A 62 17.01 25.79 4.07
C GLY A 62 15.99 24.91 3.38
N ALA A 63 16.22 24.55 2.11
CA ALA A 63 15.35 23.65 1.36
C ALA A 63 15.25 22.26 2.02
N HIS A 64 16.40 21.66 2.37
CA HIS A 64 16.42 20.37 3.08
C HIS A 64 15.67 20.46 4.42
N LYS A 65 15.83 21.53 5.17
CA LYS A 65 15.15 21.72 6.45
C LYS A 65 13.63 21.85 6.29
N VAL A 66 13.18 22.54 5.24
CA VAL A 66 11.74 22.61 4.90
C VAL A 66 11.20 21.22 4.61
N LEU A 67 11.82 20.49 3.69
CA LEU A 67 11.37 19.16 3.28
C LEU A 67 11.38 18.17 4.44
N SER A 68 12.45 18.14 5.24
CA SER A 68 12.54 17.26 6.42
C SER A 68 11.56 17.62 7.55
N SER A 69 11.04 18.83 7.58
CA SER A 69 10.04 19.24 8.57
C SER A 69 8.62 18.79 8.24
N ILE A 70 8.32 18.53 6.96
CA ILE A 70 6.97 18.20 6.47
C ILE A 70 6.35 17.02 7.23
N PRO A 71 7.02 15.86 7.42
CA PRO A 71 6.41 14.71 8.08
C PRO A 71 5.94 15.02 9.51
N CYS A 72 6.79 15.67 10.30
CA CYS A 72 6.45 16.02 11.69
C CYS A 72 5.35 17.07 11.76
N ASN A 73 5.34 18.04 10.86
CA ASN A 73 4.30 19.07 10.79
C ASN A 73 2.98 18.48 10.29
N TYR A 74 3.01 17.56 9.32
CA TYR A 74 1.80 16.90 8.84
C TYR A 74 1.08 16.15 9.97
N TYR A 75 1.83 15.45 10.83
CA TYR A 75 1.30 14.68 11.96
C TYR A 75 1.36 15.44 13.30
N PHE A 76 1.45 16.78 13.32
CA PHE A 76 1.67 17.50 14.58
C PHE A 76 0.55 17.29 15.61
N ASN A 77 -0.70 17.17 15.16
CA ASN A 77 -1.88 16.93 16.02
C ASN A 77 -2.08 15.46 16.40
N THR A 78 -1.31 14.52 15.83
CA THR A 78 -1.41 13.10 16.14
C THR A 78 -0.71 12.82 17.46
N PRO A 79 -1.41 12.31 18.51
CA PRO A 79 -0.79 12.11 19.83
C PRO A 79 0.24 10.98 19.85
N GLN A 80 0.11 9.98 19.00
CA GLN A 80 1.02 8.83 18.92
C GLN A 80 2.41 9.24 18.44
N ASN A 81 3.44 8.61 19.02
CA ASN A 81 4.82 8.81 18.61
C ASN A 81 5.25 7.89 17.44
N ILE A 82 4.56 6.79 17.24
CA ILE A 82 4.83 5.84 16.16
C ILE A 82 3.83 6.09 15.03
N ILE A 83 4.33 6.51 13.88
CA ILE A 83 3.53 6.80 12.69
C ILE A 83 3.84 5.75 11.62
N ILE A 84 2.80 5.11 11.10
CA ILE A 84 2.87 4.24 9.91
C ILE A 84 2.10 4.93 8.81
N ASP A 85 2.81 5.65 7.94
CA ASP A 85 2.19 6.40 6.84
C ASP A 85 1.91 5.48 5.65
N LYS A 86 0.65 5.49 5.18
CA LYS A 86 0.22 4.64 4.06
C LYS A 86 0.10 5.41 2.76
N SER A 87 0.99 5.09 1.81
CA SER A 87 0.90 5.45 0.40
C SER A 87 1.52 4.36 -0.47
N ARG A 88 0.87 4.02 -1.59
CA ARG A 88 1.41 3.02 -2.53
C ARG A 88 2.73 3.44 -3.17
N GLY A 89 3.01 4.73 -3.19
CA GLY A 89 4.23 5.29 -3.79
C GLY A 89 5.50 5.08 -2.96
N TRP A 90 5.41 4.78 -1.66
CA TRP A 90 6.58 4.72 -0.78
C TRP A 90 7.68 3.75 -1.26
N VAL A 91 7.32 2.63 -1.89
CA VAL A 91 8.31 1.67 -2.42
C VAL A 91 9.21 2.26 -3.52
N ASN A 92 8.76 3.29 -4.22
CA ASN A 92 9.53 3.99 -5.24
C ASN A 92 10.37 5.15 -4.69
N GLN A 93 10.20 5.48 -3.41
CA GLN A 93 10.73 6.70 -2.81
C GLN A 93 11.70 6.43 -1.64
N ILE A 94 12.43 5.32 -1.72
CA ILE A 94 13.43 4.95 -0.69
C ILE A 94 14.42 6.09 -0.46
N GLN A 95 14.91 6.72 -1.53
CA GLN A 95 15.86 7.83 -1.44
C GLN A 95 15.23 9.04 -0.73
N HIS A 96 14.00 9.43 -1.08
CA HIS A 96 13.30 10.54 -0.39
C HIS A 96 13.08 10.26 1.10
N ILE A 97 12.78 8.99 1.44
CA ILE A 97 12.66 8.61 2.85
C ILE A 97 14.00 8.79 3.55
N GLN A 98 15.11 8.37 2.91
CA GLN A 98 16.44 8.46 3.49
C GLN A 98 16.94 9.90 3.60
N ASP A 99 16.61 10.74 2.62
CA ASP A 99 17.03 12.13 2.59
C ASP A 99 16.26 13.00 3.60
N TYR A 100 14.94 12.77 3.77
CA TYR A 100 14.10 13.71 4.49
C TYR A 100 13.43 13.17 5.76
N ILE A 101 13.39 11.84 5.97
CA ILE A 101 12.58 11.27 7.06
C ILE A 101 13.40 10.39 7.99
N THR A 102 14.03 9.33 7.48
CA THR A 102 14.84 8.39 8.27
C THR A 102 15.87 7.68 7.42
N THR A 103 17.07 7.51 7.94
CA THR A 103 18.16 6.79 7.26
C THR A 103 17.91 5.29 7.09
N GLU A 104 17.03 4.72 7.90
CA GLU A 104 16.67 3.29 7.90
C GLU A 104 15.18 3.10 7.57
N PRO A 105 14.79 3.17 6.29
CA PRO A 105 13.41 2.93 5.88
C PRO A 105 12.91 1.55 6.30
N LYS A 106 11.68 1.47 6.77
CA LYS A 106 10.96 0.20 6.99
C LYS A 106 9.57 0.31 6.39
N ILE A 107 9.30 -0.50 5.37
CA ILE A 107 8.09 -0.43 4.56
C ILE A 107 7.35 -1.76 4.64
N ILE A 108 6.17 -1.76 5.21
CA ILE A 108 5.26 -2.91 5.21
C ILE A 108 4.55 -2.94 3.86
N CYS A 109 4.61 -4.06 3.17
CA CYS A 109 4.03 -4.23 1.83
C CYS A 109 3.02 -5.36 1.81
N PRO A 110 1.73 -5.09 2.06
CA PRO A 110 0.68 -6.08 1.86
C PRO A 110 0.63 -6.52 0.40
N VAL A 111 0.63 -7.84 0.19
CA VAL A 111 0.55 -8.49 -1.13
C VAL A 111 -0.57 -9.54 -1.13
N ARG A 112 -1.07 -9.87 -2.30
CA ARG A 112 -2.16 -10.83 -2.47
C ARG A 112 -2.15 -11.40 -3.88
N ASN A 113 -2.70 -12.60 -4.04
CA ASN A 113 -2.92 -13.21 -5.36
C ASN A 113 -3.59 -12.21 -6.32
N ILE A 114 -3.03 -12.05 -7.53
CA ILE A 114 -3.47 -11.05 -8.50
C ILE A 114 -4.91 -11.32 -8.97
N GLN A 115 -5.28 -12.58 -9.16
CA GLN A 115 -6.65 -12.96 -9.56
C GLN A 115 -7.66 -12.55 -8.48
N ASP A 116 -7.32 -12.73 -7.21
CA ASP A 116 -8.16 -12.29 -6.09
C ASP A 116 -8.30 -10.78 -6.03
N ILE A 117 -7.23 -10.04 -6.34
CA ILE A 117 -7.28 -8.58 -6.43
C ILE A 117 -8.19 -8.16 -7.57
N LEU A 118 -8.03 -8.74 -8.77
CA LEU A 118 -8.87 -8.46 -9.94
C LEU A 118 -10.35 -8.78 -9.63
N SER A 119 -10.64 -9.96 -9.11
CA SER A 119 -12.01 -10.33 -8.70
C SER A 119 -12.58 -9.37 -7.65
N SER A 120 -11.73 -8.84 -6.75
CA SER A 120 -12.15 -7.85 -5.77
C SER A 120 -12.58 -6.54 -6.41
N PHE A 121 -11.83 -6.04 -7.40
CA PHE A 121 -12.20 -4.83 -8.13
C PHE A 121 -13.46 -5.02 -8.94
N LEU A 122 -13.57 -6.12 -9.69
CA LEU A 122 -14.77 -6.42 -10.49
C LEU A 122 -16.02 -6.54 -9.61
N ASN A 123 -15.90 -7.19 -8.45
CA ASN A 123 -17.03 -7.25 -7.50
C ASN A 123 -17.46 -5.86 -6.98
N LEU A 124 -16.51 -4.93 -6.77
CA LEU A 124 -16.85 -3.55 -6.39
C LEU A 124 -17.56 -2.82 -7.54
N ILE A 125 -17.07 -2.95 -8.77
CA ILE A 125 -17.71 -2.35 -9.96
C ILE A 125 -19.13 -2.81 -10.11
N TYR A 126 -19.40 -4.13 -9.95
CA TYR A 126 -20.76 -4.68 -10.05
C TYR A 126 -21.68 -4.27 -8.89
N LYS A 127 -21.12 -3.85 -7.76
CA LYS A 127 -21.90 -3.39 -6.61
C LYS A 127 -22.09 -1.88 -6.57
N SER A 128 -21.26 -1.14 -7.32
CA SER A 128 -21.35 0.32 -7.39
C SER A 128 -22.49 0.75 -8.29
N ASN A 129 -23.21 1.77 -7.84
CA ASN A 129 -24.26 2.41 -8.64
C ASN A 129 -23.69 3.49 -9.57
N THR A 130 -22.41 3.78 -9.49
CA THR A 130 -21.72 4.80 -10.28
C THR A 130 -20.78 4.17 -11.29
N LYS A 131 -20.51 4.89 -12.39
CA LYS A 131 -19.53 4.48 -13.36
C LYS A 131 -18.14 4.52 -12.75
N SER A 132 -17.43 3.41 -12.80
CA SER A 132 -16.10 3.29 -12.20
C SER A 132 -15.05 4.09 -12.97
N PHE A 133 -13.98 4.53 -12.27
CA PHE A 133 -12.83 5.15 -12.95
C PHE A 133 -12.18 4.22 -13.99
N ILE A 134 -12.32 2.91 -13.81
CA ILE A 134 -11.81 1.88 -14.73
C ILE A 134 -12.58 1.96 -16.06
N ASP A 135 -13.92 2.00 -16.00
CA ASP A 135 -14.77 2.11 -17.18
C ASP A 135 -14.57 3.45 -17.90
N GLU A 136 -14.38 4.54 -17.15
CA GLU A 136 -14.03 5.84 -17.72
C GLU A 136 -12.69 5.78 -18.46
N GLY A 137 -11.68 5.08 -17.87
CA GLY A 137 -10.38 4.88 -18.50
C GLY A 137 -10.49 4.07 -19.80
N LEU A 138 -11.28 2.99 -19.83
CA LEU A 138 -11.52 2.19 -21.04
C LEU A 138 -12.17 3.02 -22.13
N ILE A 139 -13.23 3.75 -21.82
CA ILE A 139 -13.95 4.60 -22.78
C ILE A 139 -13.02 5.68 -23.35
N LYS A 140 -12.24 6.35 -22.49
CA LYS A 140 -11.28 7.38 -22.94
C LYS A 140 -10.25 6.84 -23.93
N ASN A 141 -9.90 5.56 -23.80
CA ASN A 141 -8.97 4.88 -24.71
C ASN A 141 -9.68 4.16 -25.89
N GLY A 142 -11.00 4.31 -26.07
CA GLY A 142 -11.75 3.64 -27.14
C GLY A 142 -11.82 2.11 -26.99
N ILE A 143 -11.69 1.59 -25.75
CA ILE A 143 -11.69 0.16 -25.46
C ILE A 143 -13.09 -0.25 -25.00
N GLU A 144 -13.60 -1.36 -25.54
CA GLU A 144 -14.88 -1.93 -25.13
C GLU A 144 -14.91 -2.33 -23.64
N ILE A 145 -16.03 -2.06 -22.99
CA ILE A 145 -16.23 -2.46 -21.59
C ILE A 145 -16.52 -3.96 -21.52
N SER A 146 -15.55 -4.72 -21.01
CA SER A 146 -15.69 -6.13 -20.66
C SER A 146 -14.87 -6.44 -19.42
N ASN A 147 -15.11 -7.57 -18.76
CA ASN A 147 -14.31 -7.96 -17.59
C ASN A 147 -12.84 -8.22 -17.95
N ASP A 148 -12.59 -8.77 -19.13
CA ASP A 148 -11.23 -8.99 -19.62
C ASP A 148 -10.50 -7.66 -19.81
N ASN A 149 -11.14 -6.70 -20.49
CA ASN A 149 -10.57 -5.38 -20.72
C ASN A 149 -10.40 -4.57 -19.43
N ARG A 150 -11.33 -4.68 -18.48
CA ARG A 150 -11.17 -4.11 -17.12
C ARG A 150 -9.95 -4.70 -16.41
N SER A 151 -9.77 -6.02 -16.48
CA SER A 151 -8.65 -6.72 -15.87
C SER A 151 -7.33 -6.31 -16.51
N ASP A 152 -7.27 -6.25 -17.83
CA ASP A 152 -6.08 -5.82 -18.57
C ASP A 152 -5.75 -4.35 -18.33
N TYR A 153 -6.75 -3.48 -18.23
CA TYR A 153 -6.54 -2.07 -17.87
C TYR A 153 -5.99 -1.92 -16.45
N LEU A 154 -6.56 -2.61 -15.47
CA LEU A 154 -6.07 -2.62 -14.09
C LEU A 154 -4.62 -3.07 -13.97
N MET A 155 -4.21 -4.03 -14.82
CA MET A 155 -2.86 -4.60 -14.84
C MET A 155 -1.89 -3.87 -15.77
N SER A 156 -2.35 -2.91 -16.55
CA SER A 156 -1.50 -2.12 -17.45
C SER A 156 -0.52 -1.22 -16.67
N SER A 157 0.46 -0.64 -17.36
CA SER A 157 1.37 0.36 -16.80
C SER A 157 0.68 1.65 -16.33
N GLN A 158 -0.54 1.89 -16.76
CA GLN A 158 -1.39 3.00 -16.30
C GLN A 158 -2.43 2.56 -15.26
N GLY A 159 -2.60 1.26 -15.08
CA GLY A 159 -3.55 0.67 -14.14
C GLY A 159 -3.01 0.60 -12.72
N ILE A 160 -3.89 0.76 -11.75
CA ILE A 160 -3.55 0.85 -10.32
C ILE A 160 -2.85 -0.42 -9.79
N ILE A 161 -3.19 -1.61 -10.33
CA ILE A 161 -2.54 -2.87 -9.92
C ILE A 161 -1.17 -2.97 -10.59
N GLY A 162 -1.10 -2.76 -11.91
CA GLY A 162 0.14 -2.86 -12.68
C GLY A 162 1.21 -1.88 -12.21
N GLN A 163 0.85 -0.62 -11.96
CA GLN A 163 1.77 0.37 -11.38
C GLN A 163 2.31 -0.09 -10.02
N SER A 164 1.43 -0.50 -9.10
CA SER A 164 1.85 -0.93 -7.75
C SER A 164 2.69 -2.21 -7.80
N TYR A 165 2.34 -3.14 -8.69
CA TYR A 165 3.08 -4.39 -8.87
C TYR A 165 4.49 -4.15 -9.41
N ASN A 166 4.60 -3.34 -10.48
CA ASN A 166 5.89 -3.03 -11.09
C ASN A 166 6.80 -2.26 -10.14
N ALA A 167 6.24 -1.29 -9.40
CA ALA A 167 6.95 -0.53 -8.39
C ALA A 167 7.52 -1.43 -7.28
N LEU A 168 6.69 -2.34 -6.77
CA LEU A 168 7.12 -3.27 -5.72
C LEU A 168 8.16 -4.26 -6.24
N LEU A 169 7.98 -4.82 -7.44
CA LEU A 169 8.92 -5.74 -8.07
C LEU A 169 10.26 -5.07 -8.36
N GLU A 170 10.25 -3.83 -8.86
CA GLU A 170 11.45 -3.05 -9.13
C GLU A 170 12.24 -2.75 -7.85
N CYS A 171 11.55 -2.25 -6.82
CA CYS A 171 12.15 -2.00 -5.51
C CYS A 171 12.79 -3.27 -4.93
N TYR A 172 12.08 -4.38 -5.03
CA TYR A 172 12.55 -5.69 -4.60
C TYR A 172 13.82 -6.15 -5.33
N ASN A 173 13.87 -5.99 -6.65
CA ASN A 173 14.98 -6.41 -7.49
C ASN A 173 16.22 -5.50 -7.36
N LYS A 174 16.05 -4.22 -7.02
CA LYS A 174 17.12 -3.23 -6.83
C LYS A 174 17.94 -3.40 -5.53
N ARG A 175 17.86 -4.55 -4.86
CA ARG A 175 18.51 -4.82 -3.56
C ARG A 175 17.98 -3.94 -2.40
N ASN A 176 16.82 -3.32 -2.58
CA ASN A 176 16.13 -2.57 -1.52
C ASN A 176 15.20 -3.48 -0.70
N ASN A 177 15.24 -4.78 -0.94
CA ASN A 177 14.43 -5.78 -0.24
C ASN A 177 14.67 -5.80 1.29
N GLN A 178 15.83 -5.32 1.75
CA GLN A 178 16.12 -5.17 3.18
C GLN A 178 15.20 -4.16 3.88
N TYR A 179 14.64 -3.20 3.14
CA TYR A 179 13.72 -2.20 3.66
C TYR A 179 12.25 -2.64 3.59
N LEU A 180 11.97 -3.82 2.99
CA LEU A 180 10.62 -4.29 2.73
C LEU A 180 10.24 -5.48 3.60
N LEU A 181 9.05 -5.44 4.18
CA LEU A 181 8.39 -6.61 4.74
C LEU A 181 7.16 -6.95 3.89
N LEU A 182 7.22 -8.02 3.11
CA LEU A 182 6.07 -8.51 2.35
C LEU A 182 5.12 -9.28 3.27
N VAL A 183 3.85 -8.86 3.33
CA VAL A 183 2.79 -9.45 4.14
C VAL A 183 1.72 -10.02 3.21
N ASP A 184 1.68 -11.34 3.09
CA ASP A 184 0.68 -12.02 2.26
C ASP A 184 -0.68 -12.00 2.95
N TYR A 185 -1.73 -11.58 2.22
CA TYR A 185 -3.09 -11.49 2.75
C TYR A 185 -3.61 -12.81 3.31
N ASP A 186 -3.33 -13.93 2.63
CA ASP A 186 -3.80 -15.24 3.08
C ASP A 186 -3.18 -15.64 4.41
N ASP A 187 -1.91 -15.30 4.64
CA ASP A 187 -1.26 -15.55 5.92
C ASP A 187 -1.73 -14.57 6.99
N LEU A 188 -1.89 -13.29 6.62
CA LEU A 188 -2.43 -12.29 7.54
C LEU A 188 -3.78 -12.72 8.12
N VAL A 189 -4.68 -13.26 7.30
CA VAL A 189 -6.00 -13.68 7.78
C VAL A 189 -6.04 -15.07 8.41
N LYS A 190 -5.08 -15.95 8.08
CA LYS A 190 -5.00 -17.31 8.63
C LYS A 190 -4.21 -17.37 9.93
N ASN A 191 -3.13 -16.60 10.03
CA ASN A 191 -2.18 -16.61 11.13
C ASN A 191 -1.94 -15.18 11.65
N THR A 192 -3.02 -14.44 11.90
CA THR A 192 -3.02 -12.99 12.15
C THR A 192 -2.01 -12.57 13.22
N GLN A 193 -2.02 -13.21 14.39
CA GLN A 193 -1.11 -12.85 15.47
C GLN A 193 0.37 -13.08 15.09
N GLN A 194 0.65 -14.16 14.39
CA GLN A 194 2.02 -14.45 13.94
C GLN A 194 2.50 -13.42 12.92
N GLU A 195 1.66 -13.01 11.97
CA GLU A 195 2.02 -11.98 10.99
C GLU A 195 2.19 -10.61 11.66
N LEU A 196 1.36 -10.26 12.63
CA LEU A 196 1.53 -9.04 13.42
C LEU A 196 2.83 -9.06 14.23
N ASN A 197 3.16 -10.18 14.88
CA ASN A 197 4.43 -10.32 15.60
C ASN A 197 5.62 -10.12 14.66
N ARG A 198 5.57 -10.68 13.45
CA ARG A 198 6.59 -10.49 12.41
C ARG A 198 6.72 -9.02 11.97
N ILE A 199 5.60 -8.29 11.93
CA ILE A 199 5.60 -6.85 11.65
C ILE A 199 6.25 -6.08 12.80
N TYR A 200 5.89 -6.36 14.06
CA TYR A 200 6.50 -5.71 15.23
C TYR A 200 8.00 -5.97 15.30
N GLU A 201 8.43 -7.20 15.03
CA GLU A 201 9.86 -7.55 14.96
C GLU A 201 10.58 -6.76 13.87
N PHE A 202 10.01 -6.71 12.66
CA PHE A 202 10.57 -5.92 11.55
C PHE A 202 10.68 -4.43 11.89
N LEU A 203 9.68 -3.87 12.57
CA LEU A 203 9.66 -2.48 12.99
C LEU A 203 10.57 -2.21 14.21
N ASN A 204 11.09 -3.24 14.88
CA ASN A 204 11.79 -3.18 16.18
C ASN A 204 10.90 -2.56 17.27
N LEU A 205 9.64 -2.96 17.33
CA LEU A 205 8.66 -2.52 18.31
C LEU A 205 8.29 -3.65 19.26
N PRO A 206 7.90 -3.34 20.51
CA PRO A 206 7.35 -4.32 21.44
C PRO A 206 6.07 -4.96 20.89
N TYR A 207 5.90 -6.27 21.10
CA TYR A 207 4.68 -6.97 20.71
C TYR A 207 3.45 -6.41 21.44
N TYR A 208 2.33 -6.40 20.73
CA TYR A 208 1.04 -5.98 21.24
C TYR A 208 0.00 -7.09 21.03
N SER A 209 -0.89 -7.28 21.99
CA SER A 209 -1.99 -8.25 21.87
C SER A 209 -3.19 -7.61 21.19
N HIS A 210 -3.60 -8.15 20.05
CA HIS A 210 -4.68 -7.63 19.22
C HIS A 210 -5.98 -8.43 19.39
N SER A 211 -7.13 -7.77 19.20
CA SER A 211 -8.43 -8.43 19.05
C SER A 211 -8.69 -8.70 17.56
N PHE A 212 -9.19 -9.89 17.24
CA PHE A 212 -9.48 -10.29 15.86
C PHE A 212 -11.00 -10.43 15.58
N ASP A 213 -11.80 -10.35 16.63
CA ASP A 213 -13.27 -10.48 16.59
C ASP A 213 -14.01 -9.14 16.68
N ASP A 214 -13.28 -8.05 16.95
CA ASP A 214 -13.82 -6.68 17.01
C ASP A 214 -12.83 -5.70 16.37
N VAL A 215 -12.74 -5.79 15.04
CA VAL A 215 -11.87 -4.92 14.26
C VAL A 215 -12.67 -3.72 13.76
N THR A 216 -12.25 -2.53 14.15
CA THR A 216 -12.87 -1.27 13.76
C THR A 216 -11.86 -0.34 13.13
N THR A 217 -12.30 0.47 12.15
CA THR A 217 -11.49 1.55 11.59
C THR A 217 -11.60 2.79 12.48
N LYS A 218 -10.47 3.43 12.80
CA LYS A 218 -10.48 4.72 13.51
C LYS A 218 -10.69 5.92 12.60
N GLN A 219 -10.56 5.72 11.30
CA GLN A 219 -10.68 6.77 10.28
C GLN A 219 -11.53 6.25 9.13
N ASP A 220 -12.54 7.00 8.76
CA ASP A 220 -13.35 6.73 7.58
C ASP A 220 -12.70 7.37 6.35
N GLU A 221 -12.57 6.61 5.27
CA GLU A 221 -12.17 7.14 3.97
C GLU A 221 -13.42 7.49 3.15
N ASN A 222 -13.40 8.64 2.49
CA ASN A 222 -14.46 8.98 1.53
C ASN A 222 -14.22 8.26 0.20
N ASP A 223 -14.86 7.11 0.04
CA ASP A 223 -14.71 6.27 -1.16
C ASP A 223 -15.35 6.88 -2.42
N GLU A 224 -16.21 7.90 -2.31
CA GLU A 224 -16.78 8.61 -3.46
C GLU A 224 -15.70 9.25 -4.33
N VAL A 225 -14.60 9.69 -3.71
CA VAL A 225 -13.44 10.25 -4.42
C VAL A 225 -12.85 9.25 -5.42
N TYR A 226 -12.94 7.96 -5.11
CA TYR A 226 -12.42 6.87 -5.96
C TYR A 226 -13.48 6.33 -6.94
N LYS A 227 -14.73 6.81 -6.88
CA LYS A 227 -15.86 6.31 -7.69
C LYS A 227 -16.05 4.78 -7.55
N LEU A 228 -15.75 4.23 -6.39
CA LEU A 228 -15.92 2.82 -6.01
C LEU A 228 -16.37 2.75 -4.56
N GLU A 229 -17.67 2.64 -4.35
CA GLU A 229 -18.26 2.55 -3.02
C GLU A 229 -17.70 1.35 -2.23
N LYS A 230 -17.54 1.53 -0.91
CA LYS A 230 -17.10 0.47 0.02
C LYS A 230 -15.73 -0.13 -0.32
N MET A 231 -14.87 0.67 -0.92
CA MET A 231 -13.51 0.24 -1.28
C MET A 231 -12.65 -0.01 -0.03
N HIS A 232 -12.89 0.73 1.05
CA HIS A 232 -12.11 0.68 2.29
C HIS A 232 -12.88 0.11 3.49
N ASP A 233 -14.04 -0.50 3.26
CA ASP A 233 -14.79 -1.18 4.33
C ASP A 233 -13.95 -2.32 4.94
N VAL A 234 -13.92 -2.35 6.28
CA VAL A 234 -13.31 -3.43 7.07
C VAL A 234 -14.42 -4.21 7.78
N ARG A 235 -14.26 -5.52 7.85
CA ARG A 235 -15.15 -6.38 8.62
C ARG A 235 -14.77 -6.39 10.08
N SER A 236 -15.73 -6.56 10.95
CA SER A 236 -15.49 -6.66 12.40
C SER A 236 -14.68 -7.89 12.82
N LYS A 237 -14.61 -8.92 11.96
CA LYS A 237 -13.80 -10.12 12.20
C LYS A 237 -12.74 -10.33 11.15
N VAL A 238 -11.57 -10.80 11.59
CA VAL A 238 -10.53 -11.30 10.68
C VAL A 238 -10.93 -12.69 10.23
N GLU A 239 -11.31 -12.81 8.96
CA GLU A 239 -11.71 -14.07 8.36
C GLU A 239 -11.29 -14.17 6.89
N LYS A 240 -10.95 -15.38 6.46
CA LYS A 240 -10.63 -15.61 5.04
C LYS A 240 -11.91 -15.59 4.22
N ILE A 241 -11.93 -14.74 3.21
CA ILE A 241 -12.99 -14.72 2.21
C ILE A 241 -12.61 -15.65 1.07
N HIS A 242 -13.34 -16.74 0.92
CA HIS A 242 -13.24 -17.54 -0.29
C HIS A 242 -13.93 -16.80 -1.44
N ARG A 243 -13.19 -16.50 -2.49
CA ARG A 243 -13.72 -15.91 -3.73
C ARG A 243 -13.68 -16.97 -4.83
N ASP A 244 -14.81 -17.12 -5.47
CA ASP A 244 -14.85 -17.82 -6.75
C ASP A 244 -14.42 -16.82 -7.84
N ASN A 245 -13.15 -16.93 -8.25
CA ASN A 245 -12.57 -16.05 -9.25
C ASN A 245 -13.19 -16.26 -10.63
N THR A 246 -13.71 -17.47 -10.92
CA THR A 246 -14.37 -17.78 -12.20
C THR A 246 -15.67 -17.01 -12.39
N LYS A 247 -16.27 -16.50 -11.31
CA LYS A 247 -17.46 -15.64 -11.39
C LYS A 247 -17.24 -14.38 -12.23
N TYR A 248 -16.03 -13.83 -12.22
CA TYR A 248 -15.71 -12.54 -12.86
C TYR A 248 -14.62 -12.63 -13.90
N LEU A 249 -13.70 -13.59 -13.78
CA LEU A 249 -12.53 -13.73 -14.64
C LEU A 249 -12.73 -14.86 -15.62
N SER A 250 -12.40 -14.62 -16.89
CA SER A 250 -12.30 -15.68 -17.91
C SER A 250 -11.06 -16.56 -17.65
N GLU A 251 -11.07 -17.78 -18.18
CA GLU A 251 -9.91 -18.68 -18.13
C GLU A 251 -8.66 -17.99 -18.71
N LYS A 252 -8.81 -17.23 -19.79
CA LYS A 252 -7.73 -16.45 -20.40
C LYS A 252 -7.08 -15.48 -19.40
N ILE A 253 -7.87 -14.74 -18.60
CA ILE A 253 -7.36 -13.81 -17.60
C ILE A 253 -6.74 -14.55 -16.42
N ILE A 254 -7.34 -15.64 -15.99
CA ILE A 254 -6.80 -16.52 -14.94
C ILE A 254 -5.42 -17.02 -15.33
N ASP A 255 -5.26 -17.59 -16.53
CA ASP A 255 -3.98 -18.09 -17.02
C ASP A 255 -2.94 -17.00 -17.17
N LYS A 256 -3.35 -15.85 -17.77
CA LYS A 256 -2.47 -14.71 -18.04
C LYS A 256 -1.79 -14.19 -16.77
N TYR A 257 -2.48 -14.17 -15.64
CA TYR A 257 -2.00 -13.58 -14.38
C TYR A 257 -1.70 -14.61 -13.29
N SER A 258 -1.60 -15.90 -13.62
CA SER A 258 -1.40 -17.01 -12.67
C SER A 258 -0.01 -17.03 -12.00
N HIS A 259 1.01 -16.44 -12.62
CA HIS A 259 2.42 -16.62 -12.19
C HIS A 259 3.04 -15.34 -11.61
N MET A 260 2.22 -14.34 -11.25
CA MET A 260 2.71 -13.02 -10.85
C MET A 260 2.99 -12.87 -9.35
N GLU A 261 3.08 -13.97 -8.59
CA GLU A 261 3.31 -13.95 -7.15
C GLU A 261 4.80 -14.18 -6.82
N PHE A 262 5.67 -13.21 -7.19
CA PHE A 262 7.11 -13.31 -6.95
C PHE A 262 7.47 -13.49 -5.46
N TRP A 263 6.64 -12.98 -4.55
CA TRP A 263 6.84 -13.10 -3.10
C TRP A 263 6.68 -14.52 -2.55
N LYS A 264 6.00 -15.43 -3.24
CA LYS A 264 5.86 -16.83 -2.83
C LYS A 264 7.15 -17.62 -3.03
N LYS A 265 7.95 -17.30 -4.04
CA LYS A 265 9.22 -18.00 -4.33
C LYS A 265 10.26 -17.89 -3.21
N GLN A 266 10.19 -16.83 -2.39
CA GLN A 266 11.11 -16.62 -1.28
C GLN A 266 10.84 -17.48 -0.05
N ARG A 267 9.59 -17.84 0.21
CA ARG A 267 9.26 -18.67 1.38
C ARG A 267 9.91 -20.03 1.30
N THR A 268 9.98 -20.61 0.10
CA THR A 268 10.62 -21.89 -0.14
C THR A 268 12.14 -21.83 0.14
N GLN A 269 12.81 -20.73 -0.19
CA GLN A 269 14.26 -20.58 0.06
C GLN A 269 14.58 -20.31 1.54
N ARG A 270 13.75 -19.57 2.29
CA ARG A 270 13.98 -19.33 3.73
C ARG A 270 13.74 -20.58 4.59
N HIS A 271 12.74 -21.39 4.26
CA HIS A 271 12.54 -22.67 4.97
C HIS A 271 13.66 -23.67 4.73
N THR A 272 14.39 -23.59 3.62
CA THR A 272 15.53 -24.45 3.33
C THR A 272 16.82 -24.01 4.06
N ILE A 273 16.93 -22.76 4.48
CA ILE A 273 18.10 -22.22 5.21
C ILE A 273 17.95 -22.39 6.73
N PHE A 274 16.74 -22.50 7.26
CA PHE A 274 16.46 -22.73 8.67
C PHE A 274 15.90 -24.12 8.98
N GLY A 275 16.00 -25.05 8.05
CA GLY A 275 15.66 -26.46 8.23
C GLY A 275 16.75 -27.19 9.04
N LEU A 276 16.64 -27.13 10.37
CA LEU A 276 17.10 -28.14 11.31
C LEU A 276 15.88 -28.84 11.88
#